data_29d82a6910accb0107ad8b0dd2fcddfb
#
_entry.id   29d82a6910accb0107ad8b0dd2fcddfb
#
_cell.length_a   1.000
_cell.length_b   1.000
_cell.length_c   1.000
_cell.angle_alpha   90.00
_cell.angle_beta   90.00
_cell.angle_gamma   90.00
#
_symmetry.space_group_name_H-M   'P 1'
#
loop_
_entity.id
_entity.type
_entity.pdbx_description
1 polymer ?
#
loop_
_entity_poly.entity_id
_entity_poly.type
_entity_poly.pdbx_seq_one_letter_code
_entity_poly.pdbx_strand_id
1 'polypeptide(L)'
;NKHHQDFIRKLTARKPSEARVQLYTTNYDTLFEQAAQKMNYTIIDGFSFSYPRIFNGANFNHDIVFREHTRVKQEESFIPNVIQLFKLHGSIDWEKAGDNIYQKESTEHPCIIYPASEKYESSYEQPYFEMMSHLQTTLRKEGTLLIVAGFGFQDKHIQNAIKEAVFQNPNFHLLIVC
;
A
#
# COMPACT_ATOMS: atom_id res chain seq x y z
N ASN A 1 -7.64 -16.23 5.20
CA ASN A 1 -7.09 -16.10 6.55
C ASN A 1 -7.95 -15.12 7.36
N LYS A 2 -8.59 -15.61 8.44
CA LYS A 2 -9.52 -14.82 9.25
C LYS A 2 -8.85 -13.61 9.92
N HIS A 3 -7.59 -13.76 10.35
CA HIS A 3 -6.86 -12.68 11.02
C HIS A 3 -6.65 -11.47 10.11
N HIS A 4 -6.29 -11.67 8.83
CA HIS A 4 -6.14 -10.56 7.87
C HIS A 4 -7.48 -9.88 7.58
N GLN A 5 -8.58 -10.66 7.49
CA GLN A 5 -9.92 -10.09 7.33
C GLN A 5 -10.33 -9.23 8.52
N ASP A 6 -10.13 -9.74 9.75
CA ASP A 6 -10.44 -9.00 10.98
C ASP A 6 -9.58 -7.73 11.10
N PHE A 7 -8.32 -7.82 10.69
CA PHE A 7 -7.40 -6.67 10.67
C PHE A 7 -7.88 -5.58 9.71
N ILE A 8 -8.14 -5.92 8.44
CA ILE A 8 -8.65 -4.96 7.45
C ILE A 8 -9.95 -4.33 7.93
N ARG A 9 -10.91 -5.13 8.42
CA ARG A 9 -12.20 -4.64 8.90
C ARG A 9 -12.06 -3.63 10.03
N LYS A 10 -11.15 -3.87 11.00
CA LYS A 10 -10.90 -2.96 12.11
C LYS A 10 -10.24 -1.67 11.66
N LEU A 11 -9.26 -1.73 10.75
CA LEU A 11 -8.59 -0.55 10.23
C LEU A 11 -9.52 0.35 9.42
N THR A 12 -10.45 -0.25 8.69
CA THR A 12 -11.39 0.47 7.81
C THR A 12 -12.69 0.85 8.49
N ALA A 13 -12.87 0.56 9.79
CA ALA A 13 -14.02 0.98 10.59
C ALA A 13 -13.95 2.49 10.87
N ARG A 14 -13.96 3.30 9.80
CA ARG A 14 -13.80 4.76 9.80
C ARG A 14 -14.91 5.40 8.98
N LYS A 15 -15.09 6.71 9.15
CA LYS A 15 -16.07 7.47 8.33
C LYS A 15 -15.59 7.48 6.86
N PRO A 16 -16.49 7.33 5.88
CA PRO A 16 -16.13 7.38 4.45
C PRO A 16 -15.49 8.71 4.01
N SER A 17 -15.74 9.79 4.74
CA SER A 17 -15.13 11.11 4.48
C SER A 17 -13.68 11.24 4.92
N GLU A 18 -13.16 10.26 5.66
CA GLU A 18 -11.75 10.25 6.05
C GLU A 18 -10.86 9.70 4.95
N ALA A 19 -9.59 10.11 4.96
CA ALA A 19 -8.59 9.63 4.01
C ALA A 19 -8.52 8.10 3.99
N ARG A 20 -8.23 7.50 2.83
CA ARG A 20 -8.09 6.05 2.68
C ARG A 20 -7.04 5.49 3.63
N VAL A 21 -7.31 4.31 4.16
CA VAL A 21 -6.30 3.55 4.89
C VAL A 21 -5.20 3.15 3.92
N GLN A 22 -3.97 3.49 4.27
CA GLN A 22 -2.77 3.09 3.56
C GLN A 22 -2.11 1.96 4.33
N LEU A 23 -2.02 0.78 3.73
CA LEU A 23 -1.41 -0.40 4.30
C LEU A 23 -0.05 -0.62 3.63
N TYR A 24 1.02 -0.46 4.40
CA TYR A 24 2.38 -0.73 3.96
C TYR A 24 2.82 -2.09 4.53
N THR A 25 3.33 -2.96 3.66
CA THR A 25 3.80 -4.28 4.10
C THR A 25 5.16 -4.61 3.49
N THR A 26 6.00 -5.28 4.27
CA THR A 26 7.24 -5.90 3.80
C THR A 26 7.04 -7.36 3.38
N ASN A 27 5.85 -7.92 3.62
CA ASN A 27 5.51 -9.26 3.19
C ASN A 27 5.24 -9.29 1.68
N TYR A 28 5.81 -10.27 1.00
CA TYR A 28 5.63 -10.49 -0.43
C TYR A 28 4.54 -11.51 -0.77
N ASP A 29 3.86 -12.10 0.24
CA ASP A 29 2.69 -12.95 0.04
C ASP A 29 1.45 -12.14 -0.41
N THR A 30 0.38 -12.82 -0.82
CA THR A 30 -0.87 -12.21 -1.27
C THR A 30 -2.01 -12.34 -0.25
N LEU A 31 -1.70 -12.46 1.04
CA LEU A 31 -2.71 -12.73 2.07
C LEU A 31 -3.64 -11.54 2.33
N PHE A 32 -3.16 -10.30 2.17
CA PHE A 32 -4.00 -9.11 2.27
C PHE A 32 -4.95 -9.01 1.08
N GLU A 33 -4.46 -9.27 -0.13
CA GLU A 33 -5.25 -9.25 -1.36
C GLU A 33 -6.37 -10.31 -1.30
N GLN A 34 -6.04 -11.54 -0.91
CA GLN A 34 -7.02 -12.62 -0.72
C GLN A 34 -8.05 -12.30 0.38
N ALA A 35 -7.62 -11.67 1.47
CA ALA A 35 -8.51 -11.29 2.54
C ALA A 35 -9.48 -10.18 2.09
N ALA A 36 -8.97 -9.17 1.39
CA ALA A 36 -9.76 -8.07 0.83
C ALA A 36 -10.80 -8.60 -0.17
N GLN A 37 -10.38 -9.46 -1.10
CA GLN A 37 -11.29 -10.08 -2.08
C GLN A 37 -12.46 -10.82 -1.40
N LYS A 38 -12.17 -11.62 -0.36
CA LYS A 38 -13.20 -12.37 0.38
C LYS A 38 -14.22 -11.48 1.10
N MET A 39 -13.86 -10.24 1.37
CA MET A 39 -14.71 -9.27 2.05
C MET A 39 -15.31 -8.22 1.10
N ASN A 40 -15.13 -8.38 -0.22
CA ASN A 40 -15.53 -7.40 -1.24
C ASN A 40 -14.92 -6.02 -1.01
N TYR A 41 -13.65 -5.98 -0.62
CA TYR A 41 -12.85 -4.76 -0.61
C TYR A 41 -12.13 -4.60 -1.93
N THR A 42 -12.04 -3.37 -2.42
CA THR A 42 -11.18 -3.02 -3.54
C THR A 42 -9.83 -2.57 -3.04
N ILE A 43 -8.77 -3.09 -3.66
CA ILE A 43 -7.40 -2.68 -3.41
C ILE A 43 -6.92 -1.78 -4.53
N ILE A 44 -6.33 -0.64 -4.15
CA ILE A 44 -5.53 0.21 -5.02
C ILE A 44 -4.07 -0.11 -4.69
N ASP A 45 -3.37 -0.77 -5.61
CA ASP A 45 -2.04 -1.35 -5.41
C ASP A 45 -0.99 -0.83 -6.39
N GLY A 46 -1.33 0.24 -7.14
CA GLY A 46 -0.47 0.80 -8.17
C GLY A 46 -0.60 0.12 -9.54
N PHE A 47 -1.31 -1.00 -9.64
CA PHE A 47 -1.58 -1.65 -10.92
C PHE A 47 -2.83 -1.10 -11.60
N SER A 48 -2.85 -1.17 -12.95
CA SER A 48 -4.02 -0.79 -13.73
C SER A 48 -5.23 -1.70 -13.40
N PHE A 49 -6.44 -1.15 -13.51
CA PHE A 49 -7.67 -1.92 -13.37
C PHE A 49 -8.04 -2.72 -14.63
N SER A 50 -7.32 -2.52 -15.73
CA SER A 50 -7.47 -3.25 -16.99
C SER A 50 -6.47 -4.40 -17.09
N TYR A 51 -6.79 -5.40 -17.93
CA TYR A 51 -5.89 -6.52 -18.20
C TYR A 51 -5.09 -6.25 -19.51
N PRO A 52 -3.80 -6.60 -19.56
CA PRO A 52 -2.97 -7.05 -18.43
C PRO A 52 -2.76 -5.96 -17.38
N ARG A 53 -2.68 -6.37 -16.11
CA ARG A 53 -2.42 -5.42 -15.03
C ARG A 53 -0.95 -5.00 -15.05
N ILE A 54 -0.70 -3.73 -15.28
CA ILE A 54 0.65 -3.14 -15.39
C ILE A 54 0.80 -2.11 -14.29
N PHE A 55 1.95 -2.12 -13.61
CA PHE A 55 2.28 -1.18 -12.57
C PHE A 55 2.51 0.23 -13.13
N ASN A 56 1.88 1.19 -12.50
CA ASN A 56 2.14 2.61 -12.67
C ASN A 56 1.81 3.31 -11.34
N GLY A 57 2.80 3.95 -10.71
CA GLY A 57 2.62 4.63 -9.43
C GLY A 57 1.51 5.69 -9.44
N ALA A 58 1.22 6.30 -10.59
CA ALA A 58 0.11 7.25 -10.72
C ALA A 58 -1.26 6.63 -10.37
N ASN A 59 -1.41 5.30 -10.46
CA ASN A 59 -2.66 4.63 -10.09
C ASN A 59 -2.99 4.76 -8.59
N PHE A 60 -2.02 5.04 -7.73
CA PHE A 60 -2.29 5.34 -6.32
C PHE A 60 -3.07 6.65 -6.10
N ASN A 61 -3.09 7.53 -7.09
CA ASN A 61 -3.87 8.78 -7.04
C ASN A 61 -5.35 8.58 -7.43
N HIS A 62 -5.72 7.38 -7.87
CA HIS A 62 -7.10 7.06 -8.17
C HIS A 62 -7.89 6.75 -6.89
N ASP A 63 -9.20 7.03 -6.96
CA ASP A 63 -10.16 6.60 -5.95
C ASP A 63 -11.45 6.14 -6.63
N ILE A 64 -12.29 5.44 -5.87
CA ILE A 64 -13.54 4.88 -6.35
C ILE A 64 -14.71 5.61 -5.67
N VAL A 65 -15.57 6.17 -6.51
CA VAL A 65 -16.74 6.92 -6.08
C VAL A 65 -18.02 6.27 -6.62
N PHE A 66 -19.06 6.31 -5.83
CA PHE A 66 -20.40 5.98 -6.29
C PHE A 66 -21.02 7.23 -6.89
N ARG A 67 -21.29 7.20 -8.19
CA ARG A 67 -21.93 8.32 -8.88
C ARG A 67 -23.44 8.10 -8.91
N GLU A 68 -24.18 8.76 -8.03
CA GLU A 68 -25.62 8.85 -8.17
C GLU A 68 -26.01 9.82 -9.30
N HIS A 69 -26.92 9.39 -10.18
CA HIS A 69 -27.45 10.21 -11.27
C HIS A 69 -28.49 11.21 -10.78
N THR A 70 -28.28 11.88 -9.66
CA THR A 70 -29.17 12.95 -9.20
C THR A 70 -28.58 14.31 -9.53
N ARG A 71 -29.32 15.12 -10.28
CA ARG A 71 -28.94 16.49 -10.70
C ARG A 71 -28.71 17.46 -9.52
N VAL A 72 -28.89 17.07 -8.28
CA VAL A 72 -28.99 17.98 -7.12
C VAL A 72 -27.83 17.84 -6.14
N LYS A 73 -27.02 16.77 -6.17
CA LYS A 73 -25.87 16.62 -5.27
C LYS A 73 -24.64 16.23 -6.05
N GLN A 74 -23.73 17.18 -6.18
CA GLN A 74 -22.33 16.97 -6.63
C GLN A 74 -21.45 16.45 -5.48
N GLU A 75 -22.01 15.83 -4.44
CA GLU A 75 -21.21 15.20 -3.39
C GLU A 75 -20.70 13.86 -3.92
N GLU A 76 -19.40 13.79 -4.11
CA GLU A 76 -18.72 12.55 -4.41
C GLU A 76 -18.87 11.60 -3.22
N SER A 77 -19.64 10.54 -3.41
CA SER A 77 -19.79 9.50 -2.40
C SER A 77 -18.70 8.48 -2.57
N PHE A 78 -17.63 8.58 -1.79
CA PHE A 78 -16.56 7.59 -1.79
C PHE A 78 -17.05 6.23 -1.29
N ILE A 79 -16.73 5.16 -2.05
CA ILE A 79 -17.03 3.80 -1.63
C ILE A 79 -16.22 3.46 -0.39
N PRO A 80 -16.85 2.98 0.72
CA PRO A 80 -16.15 2.79 1.99
C PRO A 80 -15.12 1.65 1.96
N ASN A 81 -15.37 0.60 1.17
CA ASN A 81 -14.55 -0.62 1.15
C ASN A 81 -13.39 -0.53 0.15
N VAL A 82 -12.55 0.49 0.29
CA VAL A 82 -11.35 0.69 -0.52
C VAL A 82 -10.16 0.91 0.39
N ILE A 83 -9.05 0.23 0.10
CA ILE A 83 -7.76 0.40 0.79
C ILE A 83 -6.66 0.60 -0.24
N GLN A 84 -5.61 1.31 0.13
CA GLN A 84 -4.37 1.38 -0.63
C GLN A 84 -3.37 0.40 -0.04
N LEU A 85 -2.79 -0.47 -0.87
CA LEU A 85 -1.82 -1.48 -0.47
C LEU A 85 -0.47 -1.22 -1.13
N PHE A 86 0.55 -1.01 -0.30
CA PHE A 86 1.92 -0.75 -0.73
C PHE A 86 2.82 -1.90 -0.28
N LYS A 87 3.35 -2.68 -1.23
CA LYS A 87 4.25 -3.81 -0.95
C LYS A 87 5.69 -3.36 -1.11
N LEU A 88 6.29 -2.92 -0.01
CA LEU A 88 7.63 -2.29 0.01
C LEU A 88 8.75 -3.20 -0.49
N HIS A 89 8.57 -4.51 -0.42
CA HIS A 89 9.53 -5.51 -0.86
C HIS A 89 9.07 -6.31 -2.09
N GLY A 90 8.05 -5.82 -2.80
CA GLY A 90 7.49 -6.50 -3.96
C GLY A 90 6.52 -7.62 -3.60
N SER A 91 6.24 -8.49 -4.56
CA SER A 91 5.25 -9.54 -4.43
C SER A 91 5.59 -10.78 -5.24
N ILE A 92 5.14 -11.93 -4.75
CA ILE A 92 5.31 -13.22 -5.44
C ILE A 92 4.53 -13.33 -6.74
N ASP A 93 3.54 -12.47 -6.97
CA ASP A 93 2.71 -12.40 -8.16
C ASP A 93 3.11 -11.27 -9.13
N TRP A 94 4.24 -10.59 -8.86
CA TRP A 94 4.78 -9.54 -9.74
C TRP A 94 5.93 -10.07 -10.59
N GLU A 95 5.96 -9.70 -11.87
CA GLU A 95 7.03 -10.06 -12.80
C GLU A 95 7.47 -8.86 -13.62
N LYS A 96 8.79 -8.64 -13.66
CA LYS A 96 9.39 -7.61 -14.51
C LYS A 96 9.63 -8.19 -15.91
N ALA A 97 9.06 -7.57 -16.93
CA ALA A 97 9.27 -7.90 -18.33
C ALA A 97 9.54 -6.63 -19.13
N GLY A 98 10.79 -6.47 -19.58
CA GLY A 98 11.28 -5.20 -20.13
C GLY A 98 11.22 -4.08 -19.12
N ASP A 99 10.62 -2.96 -19.51
CA ASP A 99 10.44 -1.78 -18.65
C ASP A 99 9.16 -1.83 -17.80
N ASN A 100 8.35 -2.86 -17.99
CA ASN A 100 7.06 -2.98 -17.30
C ASN A 100 7.09 -4.04 -16.19
N ILE A 101 6.27 -3.82 -15.18
CA ILE A 101 5.99 -4.78 -14.12
C ILE A 101 4.53 -5.20 -14.26
N TYR A 102 4.33 -6.50 -14.39
CA TYR A 102 3.04 -7.13 -14.57
C TYR A 102 2.62 -7.86 -13.30
N GLN A 103 1.33 -7.81 -12.97
CA GLN A 103 0.75 -8.71 -12.00
C GLN A 103 0.24 -9.96 -12.72
N LYS A 104 0.65 -11.15 -12.25
CA LYS A 104 0.32 -12.47 -12.81
C LYS A 104 -0.21 -13.38 -11.71
N GLU A 105 -1.01 -14.38 -12.07
CA GLU A 105 -1.48 -15.39 -11.11
C GLU A 105 -0.33 -16.22 -10.51
N SER A 106 0.69 -16.48 -11.32
CA SER A 106 1.94 -17.13 -10.90
C SER A 106 3.09 -16.67 -11.77
N THR A 107 4.29 -16.64 -11.22
CA THR A 107 5.52 -16.33 -11.94
C THR A 107 6.67 -17.17 -11.41
N GLU A 108 7.57 -17.58 -12.30
CA GLU A 108 8.83 -18.26 -11.95
C GLU A 108 9.90 -17.26 -11.50
N HIS A 109 9.74 -15.99 -11.87
CA HIS A 109 10.71 -14.92 -11.59
C HIS A 109 10.03 -13.75 -10.85
N PRO A 110 9.64 -13.94 -9.58
CA PRO A 110 8.94 -12.91 -8.83
C PRO A 110 9.80 -11.67 -8.58
N CYS A 111 9.18 -10.51 -8.70
CA CYS A 111 9.79 -9.22 -8.40
C CYS A 111 9.73 -8.96 -6.89
N ILE A 112 10.79 -9.39 -6.17
CA ILE A 112 10.89 -9.27 -4.72
C ILE A 112 12.29 -8.84 -4.27
N ILE A 113 12.36 -8.11 -3.15
CA ILE A 113 13.62 -7.78 -2.48
C ILE A 113 13.84 -8.78 -1.35
N TYR A 114 14.93 -9.53 -1.43
CA TYR A 114 15.33 -10.44 -0.36
C TYR A 114 16.03 -9.67 0.77
N PRO A 115 15.72 -9.95 2.05
CA PRO A 115 16.28 -9.23 3.19
C PRO A 115 17.81 -9.30 3.32
N ALA A 116 18.45 -10.29 2.71
CA ALA A 116 19.89 -10.52 2.73
C ALA A 116 20.66 -9.88 1.55
N SER A 117 19.97 -9.24 0.60
CA SER A 117 20.66 -8.62 -0.52
C SER A 117 21.19 -7.23 -0.11
N GLU A 118 22.50 -7.09 -0.02
CA GLU A 118 23.19 -5.79 0.11
C GLU A 118 23.02 -4.87 -1.11
N LYS A 119 22.14 -5.23 -2.04
CA LYS A 119 21.90 -4.47 -3.26
C LYS A 119 21.02 -3.25 -2.98
N TYR A 120 21.63 -2.23 -2.40
CA TYR A 120 21.07 -0.87 -2.32
C TYR A 120 20.57 -0.37 -3.69
N GLU A 121 21.12 -0.86 -4.78
CA GLU A 121 20.75 -0.49 -6.14
C GLU A 121 19.30 -0.85 -6.49
N SER A 122 18.77 -1.97 -5.99
CA SER A 122 17.40 -2.40 -6.28
C SER A 122 16.33 -1.49 -5.70
N SER A 123 16.61 -0.75 -4.62
CA SER A 123 15.66 0.18 -4.01
C SER A 123 15.41 1.45 -4.84
N TYR A 124 16.26 1.74 -5.83
CA TYR A 124 16.07 2.85 -6.77
C TYR A 124 15.31 2.44 -8.03
N GLU A 125 15.00 1.15 -8.18
CA GLU A 125 14.21 0.67 -9.31
C GLU A 125 12.71 0.65 -9.01
N GLN A 126 11.90 0.73 -10.07
CA GLN A 126 10.47 0.49 -9.97
C GLN A 126 10.19 -1.00 -9.68
N PRO A 127 9.20 -1.32 -8.85
CA PRO A 127 8.23 -0.44 -8.18
C PRO A 127 8.68 0.07 -6.81
N TYR A 128 9.83 -0.35 -6.31
CA TYR A 128 10.28 -0.12 -4.92
C TYR A 128 10.48 1.36 -4.60
N PHE A 129 11.08 2.09 -5.54
CA PHE A 129 11.28 3.53 -5.39
C PHE A 129 9.94 4.25 -5.18
N GLU A 130 8.93 3.92 -5.99
CA GLU A 130 7.60 4.51 -5.89
C GLU A 130 6.95 4.21 -4.53
N MET A 131 7.00 2.94 -4.08
CA MET A 131 6.45 2.52 -2.81
C MET A 131 7.09 3.25 -1.62
N MET A 132 8.43 3.39 -1.64
CA MET A 132 9.17 4.11 -0.60
C MET A 132 8.90 5.62 -0.64
N SER A 133 8.79 6.21 -1.82
CA SER A 133 8.43 7.62 -2.00
C SER A 133 7.04 7.93 -1.43
N HIS A 134 6.07 7.04 -1.67
CA HIS A 134 4.75 7.15 -1.08
C HIS A 134 4.78 7.07 0.45
N LEU A 135 5.53 6.11 1.01
CA LEU A 135 5.70 6.01 2.46
C LEU A 135 6.27 7.32 3.04
N GLN A 136 7.40 7.78 2.51
CA GLN A 136 8.04 9.01 2.99
C GLN A 136 7.12 10.23 2.90
N THR A 137 6.41 10.38 1.77
CA THR A 137 5.48 11.48 1.56
C THR A 137 4.31 11.43 2.54
N THR A 138 3.78 10.23 2.80
CA THR A 138 2.68 10.04 3.74
C THR A 138 3.10 10.35 5.17
N LEU A 139 4.27 9.91 5.59
CA LEU A 139 4.77 10.15 6.95
C LEU A 139 5.06 11.64 7.24
N ARG A 140 5.27 12.45 6.19
CA ARG A 140 5.49 13.91 6.32
C ARG A 140 4.18 14.71 6.39
N LYS A 141 3.02 14.11 6.11
CA LYS A 141 1.73 14.80 6.19
C LYS A 141 1.36 15.08 7.65
N GLU A 142 0.82 16.26 7.91
CA GLU A 142 0.31 16.62 9.22
C GLU A 142 -0.81 15.68 9.68
N GLY A 143 -0.86 15.40 10.98
CA GLY A 143 -1.88 14.55 11.58
C GLY A 143 -1.76 13.08 11.19
N THR A 144 -0.59 12.62 10.77
CA THR A 144 -0.36 11.21 10.42
C THR A 144 -0.23 10.36 11.68
N LEU A 145 -1.02 9.29 11.76
CA LEU A 145 -0.84 8.18 12.69
C LEU A 145 -0.25 6.98 11.96
N LEU A 146 0.96 6.58 12.32
CA LEU A 146 1.58 5.35 11.88
C LEU A 146 1.42 4.26 12.93
N ILE A 147 0.77 3.16 12.55
CA ILE A 147 0.70 1.95 13.38
C ILE A 147 1.65 0.92 12.80
N VAL A 148 2.63 0.51 13.59
CA VAL A 148 3.63 -0.51 13.21
C VAL A 148 3.29 -1.80 13.94
N ALA A 149 3.10 -2.90 13.20
CA ALA A 149 2.82 -4.20 13.76
C ALA A 149 3.71 -5.28 13.13
N GLY A 150 4.39 -6.08 13.96
CA GLY A 150 5.22 -7.21 13.50
C GLY A 150 6.48 -6.80 12.71
N PHE A 151 6.91 -5.54 12.77
CA PHE A 151 8.09 -5.05 12.07
C PHE A 151 9.30 -4.97 13.01
N GLY A 152 10.38 -5.68 12.65
CA GLY A 152 11.58 -5.78 13.50
C GLY A 152 12.56 -4.61 13.39
N PHE A 153 12.27 -3.56 12.62
CA PHE A 153 13.12 -2.38 12.39
C PHE A 153 14.53 -2.69 11.85
N GLN A 154 14.70 -3.84 11.19
CA GLN A 154 15.99 -4.22 10.60
C GLN A 154 16.23 -3.56 9.23
N ASP A 155 15.17 -3.23 8.50
CA ASP A 155 15.26 -2.49 7.24
C ASP A 155 15.58 -1.02 7.51
N LYS A 156 16.81 -0.64 7.16
CA LYS A 156 17.34 0.71 7.43
C LYS A 156 16.61 1.80 6.65
N HIS A 157 16.10 1.51 5.44
CA HIS A 157 15.38 2.51 4.64
C HIS A 157 14.06 2.88 5.28
N ILE A 158 13.28 1.87 5.66
CA ILE A 158 12.01 2.07 6.36
C ILE A 158 12.25 2.70 7.73
N GLN A 159 13.25 2.20 8.48
CA GLN A 159 13.62 2.75 9.78
C GLN A 159 13.98 4.25 9.68
N ASN A 160 14.78 4.63 8.68
CA ASN A 160 15.18 6.03 8.49
C ASN A 160 13.99 6.91 8.11
N ALA A 161 13.09 6.44 7.22
CA ALA A 161 11.88 7.18 6.88
C ALA A 161 11.01 7.46 8.12
N ILE A 162 10.84 6.46 9.00
CA ILE A 162 10.11 6.63 10.27
C ILE A 162 10.84 7.61 11.22
N LYS A 163 12.16 7.48 11.37
CA LYS A 163 12.95 8.40 12.19
C LYS A 163 12.84 9.84 11.71
N GLU A 164 12.98 10.07 10.40
CA GLU A 164 12.83 11.40 9.82
C GLU A 164 11.44 11.99 10.11
N ALA A 165 10.38 11.19 10.00
CA ALA A 165 9.04 11.63 10.31
C ALA A 165 8.88 12.05 11.77
N VAL A 166 9.42 11.27 12.70
CA VAL A 166 9.40 11.59 14.13
C VAL A 166 10.11 12.92 14.43
N PHE A 167 11.22 13.22 13.74
CA PHE A 167 11.97 14.45 13.96
C PHE A 167 11.41 15.68 13.25
N GLN A 168 10.79 15.49 12.08
CA GLN A 168 10.41 16.60 11.20
C GLN A 168 8.92 16.95 11.25
N ASN A 169 8.06 16.00 11.65
CA ASN A 169 6.61 16.20 11.66
C ASN A 169 6.10 16.31 13.12
N PRO A 170 5.83 17.52 13.62
CA PRO A 170 5.41 17.71 15.02
C PRO A 170 4.05 17.06 15.36
N ASN A 171 3.22 16.81 14.35
CA ASN A 171 1.89 16.18 14.51
C ASN A 171 1.90 14.69 14.10
N PHE A 172 3.09 14.06 14.08
CA PHE A 172 3.23 12.66 13.79
C PHE A 172 3.02 11.80 15.04
N HIS A 173 2.18 10.79 14.92
CA HIS A 173 1.94 9.84 16.01
C HIS A 173 2.42 8.44 15.58
N LEU A 174 3.21 7.81 16.42
CA LEU A 174 3.75 6.46 16.21
C LEU A 174 3.23 5.52 17.29
N LEU A 175 2.54 4.45 16.86
CA LEU A 175 2.11 3.35 17.71
C LEU A 175 2.81 2.06 17.26
N ILE A 176 3.58 1.44 18.15
CA ILE A 176 4.25 0.16 17.89
C ILE A 176 3.50 -0.94 18.66
N VAL A 177 3.08 -1.97 17.95
CA VAL A 177 2.42 -3.16 18.49
C VAL A 177 3.41 -4.33 18.42
N CYS A 178 3.81 -4.84 19.59
CA CYS A 178 4.73 -5.97 19.78
C CYS A 178 3.98 -7.27 20.07
#